data_20e21df26f6e6c959f5879d533225772
#
_entry.id   20e21df26f6e6c959f5879d533225772
#
_cell.length_a   1.000
_cell.length_b   1.000
_cell.length_c   1.000
_cell.angle_alpha   90.00
_cell.angle_beta   90.00
_cell.angle_gamma   90.00
#
_symmetry.space_group_name_H-M   'P 1'
#
loop_
_entity.id
_entity.type
_entity.pdbx_description
1 polymer ?
#
loop_
_entity_poly.entity_id
_entity_poly.type
_entity_poly.pdbx_seq_one_letter_code
_entity_poly.pdbx_strand_id
1 'polypeptide(L)'
;MADNLTILVGTVGQGIIRSGDNGENWRRVGINAGLHSDALVRCITNHPDQPEQVFIGTEKGLYQSQDAGQNWQFVDSPLNDYCVWSLAIDPTDTHIMYAGTGTPSPATIFRSTDRGKTWEKRPVEVAAECPAVGVPRVTGIAIDPENHHDIWVGFEVDGVRHSTDGGDTWHKLNGGIPNPDVHNVAVAPGPPRTVVVVVNDDVYTSDDGGAKWRSVGVRQNFPLTYPRGILVQPGNPRTIFLTLGDTTPGRTGAIMRSRDTGQTWEQLNLPVPPNTAMWVINSQPSDPDTLIAGSRYGYLYRSDDGGESWAKLWREVSEISSILGISN
;
A
#
# COMPACT_ATOMS: atom_id res chain seq x y z
N MET A 1 -9.69 -3.16 -28.46
CA MET A 1 -10.72 -2.64 -27.52
C MET A 1 -9.93 -2.30 -26.27
N ALA A 2 -10.06 -1.11 -25.71
CA ALA A 2 -9.37 -0.81 -24.45
C ALA A 2 -9.88 -1.81 -23.40
N ASP A 3 -8.97 -2.51 -22.73
CA ASP A 3 -9.32 -3.46 -21.68
C ASP A 3 -10.11 -2.74 -20.60
N ASN A 4 -11.17 -3.36 -20.15
CA ASN A 4 -12.11 -2.73 -19.22
C ASN A 4 -11.51 -2.76 -17.81
N LEU A 5 -11.12 -1.61 -17.27
CA LEU A 5 -10.52 -1.49 -15.95
C LEU A 5 -11.61 -1.41 -14.86
N THR A 6 -11.56 -2.31 -13.92
CA THR A 6 -12.29 -2.18 -12.65
C THR A 6 -11.42 -1.42 -11.65
N ILE A 7 -11.99 -0.37 -11.02
CA ILE A 7 -11.32 0.43 -10.00
C ILE A 7 -12.07 0.28 -8.67
N LEU A 8 -11.34 -0.07 -7.62
CA LEU A 8 -11.81 -0.13 -6.25
C LEU A 8 -11.13 0.94 -5.41
N VAL A 9 -11.91 1.73 -4.71
CA VAL A 9 -11.41 2.75 -3.79
C VAL A 9 -11.87 2.43 -2.38
N GLY A 10 -10.93 2.14 -1.51
CA GLY A 10 -11.17 1.97 -0.09
C GLY A 10 -11.22 3.33 0.60
N THR A 11 -12.25 3.53 1.41
CA THR A 11 -12.51 4.81 2.05
C THR A 11 -12.56 4.70 3.57
N VAL A 12 -12.36 5.82 4.24
CA VAL A 12 -12.56 5.93 5.68
C VAL A 12 -14.03 6.27 5.94
N GLY A 13 -14.83 5.23 6.25
CA GLY A 13 -16.23 5.36 6.68
C GLY A 13 -17.29 5.32 5.57
N GLN A 14 -16.92 4.98 4.32
CA GLN A 14 -17.91 4.73 3.26
C GLN A 14 -17.71 3.35 2.57
N GLY A 15 -16.93 2.46 3.17
CA GLY A 15 -16.63 1.16 2.58
C GLY A 15 -15.85 1.27 1.27
N ILE A 16 -16.30 0.53 0.27
CA ILE A 16 -15.72 0.51 -1.08
C ILE A 16 -16.57 1.34 -2.04
N ILE A 17 -15.91 2.18 -2.82
CA ILE A 17 -16.47 2.81 -4.01
C ILE A 17 -15.89 2.09 -5.23
N ARG A 18 -16.74 1.59 -6.12
CA ARG A 18 -16.36 0.74 -7.26
C ARG A 18 -16.78 1.36 -8.59
N SER A 19 -15.89 1.35 -9.56
CA SER A 19 -16.18 1.48 -10.98
C SER A 19 -15.84 0.16 -11.69
N GLY A 20 -16.64 -0.25 -12.65
CA GLY A 20 -16.38 -1.42 -13.51
C GLY A 20 -16.21 -1.04 -14.98
N ASP A 21 -16.00 0.23 -15.29
CA ASP A 21 -16.02 0.80 -16.63
C ASP A 21 -15.03 1.96 -16.78
N ASN A 22 -13.77 1.71 -16.43
CA ASN A 22 -12.67 2.66 -16.63
C ASN A 22 -12.79 3.96 -15.79
N GLY A 23 -13.63 3.99 -14.73
CA GLY A 23 -13.84 5.17 -13.91
C GLY A 23 -14.95 6.11 -14.45
N GLU A 24 -15.79 5.66 -15.38
CA GLU A 24 -16.90 6.46 -15.93
C GLU A 24 -18.08 6.46 -14.96
N ASN A 25 -18.52 5.28 -14.51
CA ASN A 25 -19.62 5.15 -13.56
C ASN A 25 -19.15 4.55 -12.24
N TRP A 26 -19.70 5.08 -11.15
CA TRP A 26 -19.28 4.71 -9.81
C TRP A 26 -20.48 4.34 -8.93
N ARG A 27 -20.30 3.28 -8.15
CA ARG A 27 -21.27 2.89 -7.13
C ARG A 27 -20.60 2.63 -5.79
N ARG A 28 -21.30 2.94 -4.72
CA ARG A 28 -20.90 2.49 -3.38
C ARG A 28 -21.28 1.03 -3.20
N VAL A 29 -20.35 0.22 -2.71
CA VAL A 29 -20.58 -1.16 -2.34
C VAL A 29 -21.04 -1.19 -0.88
N GLY A 30 -22.21 -1.71 -0.63
CA GLY A 30 -22.83 -1.66 0.69
C GLY A 30 -23.31 -3.03 1.18
N ILE A 31 -24.22 -3.01 2.14
CA ILE A 31 -24.69 -4.20 2.87
C ILE A 31 -25.34 -5.25 1.98
N ASN A 32 -26.01 -4.84 0.91
CA ASN A 32 -26.60 -5.79 -0.06
C ASN A 32 -25.56 -6.58 -0.84
N ALA A 33 -24.33 -6.12 -0.86
CA ALA A 33 -23.18 -6.81 -1.44
C ALA A 33 -22.30 -7.49 -0.37
N GLY A 34 -22.78 -7.60 0.86
CA GLY A 34 -22.09 -8.29 1.96
C GLY A 34 -21.04 -7.46 2.69
N LEU A 35 -20.87 -6.16 2.36
CA LEU A 35 -19.93 -5.28 3.03
C LEU A 35 -20.67 -4.28 3.92
N HIS A 36 -20.19 -4.09 5.14
CA HIS A 36 -20.67 -2.99 5.99
C HIS A 36 -20.50 -1.66 5.28
N SER A 37 -21.60 -0.87 5.17
CA SER A 37 -21.62 0.35 4.36
C SER A 37 -20.67 1.44 4.84
N ASP A 38 -20.37 1.48 6.12
CA ASP A 38 -19.52 2.46 6.80
C ASP A 38 -18.18 1.86 7.29
N ALA A 39 -17.79 0.71 6.73
CA ALA A 39 -16.50 0.10 7.02
C ALA A 39 -15.34 1.08 6.77
N LEU A 40 -14.40 1.08 7.70
CA LEU A 40 -13.12 1.77 7.55
C LEU A 40 -12.17 0.84 6.78
N VAL A 41 -12.18 0.92 5.47
CA VAL A 41 -11.25 0.12 4.65
C VAL A 41 -9.86 0.71 4.79
N ARG A 42 -8.89 -0.07 5.25
CA ARG A 42 -7.50 0.37 5.47
C ARG A 42 -6.56 -0.01 4.34
N CYS A 43 -6.75 -1.21 3.79
CA CYS A 43 -5.95 -1.72 2.68
C CYS A 43 -6.81 -2.55 1.73
N ILE A 44 -6.35 -2.63 0.48
CA ILE A 44 -6.91 -3.49 -0.57
C ILE A 44 -5.75 -4.19 -1.25
N THR A 45 -5.90 -5.48 -1.50
CA THR A 45 -4.99 -6.26 -2.35
C THR A 45 -5.77 -7.29 -3.13
N ASN A 46 -5.27 -7.70 -4.28
CA ASN A 46 -5.85 -8.81 -5.04
C ASN A 46 -4.86 -9.97 -5.16
N HIS A 47 -5.41 -11.14 -5.45
CA HIS A 47 -4.61 -12.34 -5.67
C HIS A 47 -3.84 -12.22 -7.00
N PRO A 48 -2.52 -12.44 -7.04
CA PRO A 48 -1.72 -12.28 -8.26
C PRO A 48 -2.19 -13.12 -9.43
N ASP A 49 -2.55 -14.41 -9.17
CA ASP A 49 -2.98 -15.35 -10.21
C ASP A 49 -4.50 -15.29 -10.51
N GLN A 50 -5.27 -14.61 -9.67
CA GLN A 50 -6.73 -14.49 -9.76
C GLN A 50 -7.13 -13.05 -9.44
N PRO A 51 -6.94 -12.11 -10.37
CA PRO A 51 -7.09 -10.68 -10.09
C PRO A 51 -8.48 -10.28 -9.59
N GLU A 52 -9.52 -11.05 -9.93
CA GLU A 52 -10.89 -10.88 -9.45
C GLU A 52 -11.08 -11.28 -7.97
N GLN A 53 -10.15 -12.07 -7.41
CA GLN A 53 -10.12 -12.35 -5.97
C GLN A 53 -9.45 -11.20 -5.23
N VAL A 54 -10.23 -10.46 -4.47
CA VAL A 54 -9.81 -9.26 -3.76
C VAL A 54 -9.98 -9.42 -2.26
N PHE A 55 -9.03 -8.92 -1.49
CA PHE A 55 -9.07 -8.86 -0.03
C PHE A 55 -9.02 -7.41 0.44
N ILE A 56 -9.80 -7.09 1.48
CA ILE A 56 -9.72 -5.80 2.16
C ILE A 56 -9.53 -6.00 3.65
N GLY A 57 -8.65 -5.16 4.22
CA GLY A 57 -8.51 -5.02 5.67
C GLY A 57 -9.40 -3.88 6.17
N THR A 58 -10.13 -4.13 7.24
CA THR A 58 -11.03 -3.17 7.87
C THR A 58 -10.74 -3.02 9.36
N GLU A 59 -11.47 -2.13 10.02
CA GLU A 59 -11.41 -2.00 11.49
C GLU A 59 -11.89 -3.23 12.25
N LYS A 60 -12.51 -4.20 11.55
CA LYS A 60 -13.06 -5.44 12.11
C LYS A 60 -12.66 -6.68 11.32
N GLY A 61 -11.37 -6.80 10.99
CA GLY A 61 -10.85 -7.97 10.29
C GLY A 61 -10.90 -7.85 8.76
N LEU A 62 -11.06 -9.00 8.10
CA LEU A 62 -10.94 -9.16 6.66
C LEU A 62 -12.28 -9.40 5.98
N TYR A 63 -12.39 -8.89 4.77
CA TYR A 63 -13.39 -9.34 3.79
C TYR A 63 -12.68 -9.81 2.53
N GLN A 64 -13.31 -10.74 1.80
CA GLN A 64 -12.89 -11.18 0.48
C GLN A 64 -14.00 -11.05 -0.54
N SER A 65 -13.63 -10.81 -1.77
CA SER A 65 -14.48 -10.85 -2.96
C SER A 65 -13.91 -11.87 -3.95
N GLN A 66 -14.76 -12.54 -4.72
CA GLN A 66 -14.38 -13.46 -5.79
C GLN A 66 -14.78 -12.92 -7.18
N ASP A 67 -15.26 -11.69 -7.24
CA ASP A 67 -15.88 -11.11 -8.45
C ASP A 67 -15.49 -9.63 -8.64
N ALA A 68 -14.21 -9.34 -8.44
CA ALA A 68 -13.64 -8.00 -8.59
C ALA A 68 -14.38 -6.93 -7.77
N GLY A 69 -14.73 -7.27 -6.52
CA GLY A 69 -15.33 -6.35 -5.56
C GLY A 69 -16.81 -6.06 -5.78
N GLN A 70 -17.53 -6.91 -6.51
CA GLN A 70 -18.99 -6.76 -6.65
C GLN A 70 -19.72 -7.23 -5.41
N ASN A 71 -19.32 -8.41 -4.88
CA ASN A 71 -19.86 -8.99 -3.66
C ASN A 71 -18.73 -9.35 -2.70
N TRP A 72 -19.02 -9.29 -1.39
CA TRP A 72 -18.04 -9.47 -0.34
C TRP A 72 -18.51 -10.48 0.70
N GLN A 73 -17.57 -11.22 1.24
CA GLN A 73 -17.78 -12.14 2.35
C GLN A 73 -16.81 -11.81 3.48
N PHE A 74 -17.32 -11.77 4.69
CA PHE A 74 -16.50 -11.66 5.88
C PHE A 74 -15.67 -12.93 6.07
N VAL A 75 -14.37 -12.80 6.34
CA VAL A 75 -13.48 -13.94 6.59
C VAL A 75 -13.41 -14.18 8.08
N ASP A 76 -14.09 -15.23 8.55
CA ASP A 76 -14.02 -15.61 9.97
C ASP A 76 -12.63 -16.14 10.32
N SER A 77 -11.93 -15.41 11.18
CA SER A 77 -10.52 -15.66 11.49
C SER A 77 -10.09 -14.95 12.77
N PRO A 78 -8.92 -15.27 13.35
CA PRO A 78 -8.37 -14.53 14.48
C PRO A 78 -8.18 -13.02 14.24
N LEU A 79 -8.25 -12.56 13.00
CA LEU A 79 -8.17 -11.14 12.64
C LEU A 79 -9.47 -10.36 12.96
N ASN A 80 -10.56 -11.02 13.31
CA ASN A 80 -11.85 -10.38 13.61
C ASN A 80 -11.80 -9.39 14.77
N ASP A 81 -10.86 -9.60 15.69
CA ASP A 81 -10.63 -8.73 16.84
C ASP A 81 -9.62 -7.61 16.57
N TYR A 82 -9.16 -7.49 15.32
CA TYR A 82 -8.11 -6.55 14.94
C TYR A 82 -8.52 -5.60 13.82
N CYS A 83 -7.98 -4.38 13.88
CA CYS A 83 -7.98 -3.47 12.76
C CYS A 83 -6.82 -3.85 11.82
N VAL A 84 -7.14 -4.30 10.61
CA VAL A 84 -6.15 -4.75 9.62
C VAL A 84 -5.74 -3.56 8.75
N TRP A 85 -4.49 -3.12 8.91
CA TRP A 85 -3.95 -1.93 8.25
C TRP A 85 -3.22 -2.21 6.95
N SER A 86 -2.63 -3.39 6.82
CA SER A 86 -1.88 -3.79 5.63
C SER A 86 -2.07 -5.27 5.32
N LEU A 87 -2.01 -5.61 4.05
CA LEU A 87 -2.06 -6.96 3.51
C LEU A 87 -0.99 -7.12 2.44
N ALA A 88 -0.30 -8.24 2.44
CA ALA A 88 0.59 -8.64 1.37
C ALA A 88 0.33 -10.11 1.01
N ILE A 89 0.35 -10.42 -0.28
CA ILE A 89 0.31 -11.77 -0.82
C ILE A 89 1.67 -12.02 -1.46
N ASP A 90 2.27 -13.16 -1.17
CA ASP A 90 3.54 -13.54 -1.75
C ASP A 90 3.40 -13.68 -3.28
N PRO A 91 4.18 -12.94 -4.07
CA PRO A 91 4.05 -12.97 -5.52
C PRO A 91 4.55 -14.27 -6.16
N THR A 92 5.30 -15.09 -5.42
CA THR A 92 5.89 -16.35 -5.92
C THR A 92 5.22 -17.60 -5.33
N ASP A 93 4.66 -17.50 -4.13
CA ASP A 93 3.81 -18.53 -3.52
C ASP A 93 2.53 -17.90 -2.96
N THR A 94 1.52 -17.79 -3.78
CA THR A 94 0.25 -17.13 -3.46
C THR A 94 -0.59 -17.81 -2.37
N HIS A 95 -0.10 -18.92 -1.80
CA HIS A 95 -0.67 -19.50 -0.58
C HIS A 95 -0.25 -18.73 0.67
N ILE A 96 0.87 -17.99 0.58
CA ILE A 96 1.44 -17.23 1.68
C ILE A 96 0.89 -15.80 1.66
N MET A 97 0.31 -15.40 2.77
CA MET A 97 -0.22 -14.05 2.95
C MET A 97 0.20 -13.51 4.33
N TYR A 98 0.37 -12.20 4.41
CA TYR A 98 0.62 -11.50 5.68
C TYR A 98 -0.41 -10.41 5.89
N ALA A 99 -0.85 -10.25 7.14
CA ALA A 99 -1.72 -9.18 7.57
C ALA A 99 -1.06 -8.43 8.74
N GLY A 100 -0.98 -7.13 8.60
CA GLY A 100 -0.49 -6.23 9.63
C GLY A 100 -1.64 -5.49 10.30
N THR A 101 -1.61 -5.41 11.63
CA THR A 101 -2.66 -4.78 12.42
C THR A 101 -2.19 -3.50 13.12
N GLY A 102 -3.09 -2.79 13.75
CA GLY A 102 -2.76 -1.58 14.50
C GLY A 102 -3.98 -0.91 15.10
N THR A 103 -3.79 0.31 15.62
CA THR A 103 -4.83 1.06 16.31
C THR A 103 -6.20 0.98 15.63
N PRO A 104 -7.33 0.81 16.37
CA PRO A 104 -7.45 0.76 17.84
C PRO A 104 -7.05 -0.59 18.48
N SER A 105 -6.78 -1.62 17.68
CA SER A 105 -6.27 -2.91 18.17
C SER A 105 -4.74 -2.89 18.31
N PRO A 106 -4.14 -3.85 19.01
CA PRO A 106 -2.68 -3.99 19.08
C PRO A 106 -2.04 -4.17 17.71
N ALA A 107 -0.85 -3.58 17.51
CA ALA A 107 -0.05 -3.80 16.33
C ALA A 107 0.64 -5.17 16.39
N THR A 108 0.48 -5.99 15.38
CA THR A 108 1.14 -7.28 15.22
C THR A 108 1.05 -7.77 13.78
N ILE A 109 1.66 -8.92 13.50
CA ILE A 109 1.65 -9.54 12.18
C ILE A 109 0.99 -10.92 12.29
N PHE A 110 0.16 -11.24 11.32
CA PHE A 110 -0.38 -12.57 11.09
C PHE A 110 0.12 -13.12 9.76
N ARG A 111 0.33 -14.42 9.69
CA ARG A 111 0.67 -15.16 8.47
C ARG A 111 -0.41 -16.21 8.18
N SER A 112 -0.79 -16.33 6.93
CA SER A 112 -1.53 -17.46 6.37
C SER A 112 -0.61 -18.22 5.41
N THR A 113 -0.78 -19.55 5.32
CA THR A 113 -0.09 -20.42 4.35
C THR A 113 -1.09 -21.22 3.51
N ASP A 114 -2.35 -20.81 3.52
CA ASP A 114 -3.47 -21.51 2.86
C ASP A 114 -4.44 -20.55 2.14
N ARG A 115 -3.90 -19.47 1.56
CA ARG A 115 -4.65 -18.41 0.84
C ARG A 115 -5.65 -17.66 1.72
N GLY A 116 -5.26 -17.36 2.96
CA GLY A 116 -6.08 -16.57 3.87
C GLY A 116 -7.23 -17.32 4.54
N LYS A 117 -7.28 -18.66 4.46
CA LYS A 117 -8.31 -19.48 5.13
C LYS A 117 -8.04 -19.57 6.63
N THR A 118 -6.77 -19.76 7.00
CA THR A 118 -6.33 -19.73 8.41
C THR A 118 -5.21 -18.73 8.61
N TRP A 119 -5.11 -18.17 9.82
CA TRP A 119 -4.15 -17.14 10.16
C TRP A 119 -3.49 -17.42 11.50
N GLU A 120 -2.18 -17.30 11.53
CA GLU A 120 -1.36 -17.50 12.72
C GLU A 120 -0.64 -16.20 13.10
N LYS A 121 -0.73 -15.79 14.37
CA LYS A 121 -0.01 -14.63 14.90
C LYS A 121 1.48 -14.89 14.94
N ARG A 122 2.30 -13.96 14.45
CA ARG A 122 3.76 -14.06 14.43
C ARG A 122 4.39 -13.36 15.65
N PRO A 123 5.53 -13.86 16.16
CA PRO A 123 6.19 -13.35 17.36
C PRO A 123 7.01 -12.08 17.06
N VAL A 124 6.37 -10.99 16.69
CA VAL A 124 7.03 -9.69 16.46
C VAL A 124 6.96 -8.83 17.71
N GLU A 125 8.10 -8.26 18.12
CA GLU A 125 8.15 -7.29 19.21
C GLU A 125 7.80 -5.90 18.67
N VAL A 126 6.76 -5.29 19.27
CA VAL A 126 6.24 -3.97 18.90
C VAL A 126 6.01 -3.16 20.17
N ALA A 127 6.29 -1.85 20.12
CA ALA A 127 5.96 -0.96 21.22
C ALA A 127 4.44 -0.97 21.50
N ALA A 128 4.06 -1.01 22.77
CA ALA A 128 2.65 -0.96 23.15
C ALA A 128 2.02 0.39 22.82
N GLU A 129 2.80 1.47 23.00
CA GLU A 129 2.41 2.84 22.67
C GLU A 129 3.63 3.62 22.16
N CYS A 130 3.38 4.53 21.22
CA CYS A 130 4.36 5.43 20.65
C CYS A 130 3.92 6.90 20.82
N PRO A 131 4.86 7.85 20.93
CA PRO A 131 4.53 9.27 20.95
C PRO A 131 3.68 9.70 19.76
N ALA A 132 2.72 10.58 19.97
CA ALA A 132 1.84 11.19 18.98
C ALA A 132 0.81 10.29 18.30
N VAL A 133 1.01 8.95 18.24
CA VAL A 133 0.08 8.03 17.56
C VAL A 133 -0.62 7.05 18.50
N GLY A 134 -0.14 6.90 19.75
CA GLY A 134 -0.61 5.86 20.67
C GLY A 134 -0.19 4.47 20.19
N VAL A 135 -1.13 3.55 20.00
CA VAL A 135 -0.84 2.22 19.45
C VAL A 135 -0.34 2.36 18.00
N PRO A 136 0.86 1.84 17.68
CA PRO A 136 1.40 1.88 16.31
C PRO A 136 0.54 1.10 15.32
N ARG A 137 0.85 1.26 14.03
CA ARG A 137 0.18 0.57 12.91
C ARG A 137 1.22 -0.10 12.05
N VAL A 138 0.88 -1.26 11.50
CA VAL A 138 1.67 -1.86 10.42
C VAL A 138 1.28 -1.18 9.12
N THR A 139 2.08 -0.23 8.66
CA THR A 139 1.78 0.65 7.54
C THR A 139 2.17 0.09 6.18
N GLY A 140 3.08 -0.88 6.16
CA GLY A 140 3.50 -1.56 4.94
C GLY A 140 4.13 -2.90 5.23
N ILE A 141 3.90 -3.86 4.33
CA ILE A 141 4.54 -5.19 4.32
C ILE A 141 5.06 -5.41 2.90
N ALA A 142 6.36 -5.66 2.75
CA ALA A 142 6.98 -6.02 1.49
C ALA A 142 7.63 -7.41 1.59
N ILE A 143 7.21 -8.30 0.71
CA ILE A 143 7.81 -9.62 0.53
C ILE A 143 8.77 -9.51 -0.65
N ASP A 144 10.00 -9.99 -0.49
CA ASP A 144 10.96 -9.99 -1.58
C ASP A 144 10.49 -10.96 -2.68
N PRO A 145 10.26 -10.50 -3.91
CA PRO A 145 9.79 -11.36 -5.00
C PRO A 145 10.82 -12.39 -5.47
N GLU A 146 12.09 -12.27 -5.08
CA GLU A 146 13.16 -13.25 -5.38
C GLU A 146 13.44 -14.20 -4.21
N ASN A 147 12.95 -13.87 -2.99
CA ASN A 147 13.12 -14.68 -1.79
C ASN A 147 11.95 -14.48 -0.81
N HIS A 148 10.93 -15.32 -0.89
CA HIS A 148 9.72 -15.23 -0.06
C HIS A 148 9.94 -15.38 1.46
N HIS A 149 11.15 -15.78 1.91
CA HIS A 149 11.49 -15.76 3.33
C HIS A 149 11.99 -14.40 3.81
N ASP A 150 12.29 -13.48 2.88
CA ASP A 150 12.80 -12.14 3.18
C ASP A 150 11.65 -11.13 3.19
N ILE A 151 11.29 -10.66 4.40
CA ILE A 151 10.10 -9.85 4.62
C ILE A 151 10.45 -8.59 5.38
N TRP A 152 9.98 -7.46 4.86
CA TRP A 152 10.17 -6.14 5.42
C TRP A 152 8.85 -5.55 5.88
N VAL A 153 8.82 -5.01 7.09
CA VAL A 153 7.59 -4.44 7.66
C VAL A 153 7.87 -3.08 8.29
N GLY A 154 7.07 -2.13 7.92
CA GLY A 154 7.06 -0.79 8.49
C GLY A 154 6.03 -0.64 9.60
N PHE A 155 6.45 -0.10 10.75
CA PHE A 155 5.59 0.27 11.86
C PHE A 155 5.60 1.78 12.03
N GLU A 156 4.42 2.40 12.06
CA GLU A 156 4.29 3.82 12.32
C GLU A 156 4.85 4.16 13.71
N VAL A 157 5.85 5.05 13.74
CA VAL A 157 6.57 5.51 14.95
C VAL A 157 7.28 4.40 15.74
N ASP A 158 7.41 3.17 15.19
CA ASP A 158 8.20 2.10 15.81
C ASP A 158 9.25 1.48 14.87
N GLY A 159 9.46 2.06 13.67
CA GLY A 159 10.55 1.74 12.76
C GLY A 159 10.30 0.48 11.93
N VAL A 160 11.38 -0.10 11.39
CA VAL A 160 11.36 -1.22 10.45
C VAL A 160 11.66 -2.54 11.15
N ARG A 161 10.97 -3.60 10.74
CA ARG A 161 11.30 -4.99 11.09
C ARG A 161 11.66 -5.75 9.83
N HIS A 162 12.63 -6.64 9.95
CA HIS A 162 13.10 -7.51 8.90
C HIS A 162 13.12 -8.96 9.40
N SER A 163 12.61 -9.87 8.57
CA SER A 163 12.67 -11.31 8.76
C SER A 163 13.33 -11.95 7.55
N THR A 164 14.14 -12.98 7.76
CA THR A 164 14.77 -13.80 6.73
C THR A 164 14.32 -15.25 6.77
N ASP A 165 13.30 -15.55 7.55
CA ASP A 165 12.76 -16.91 7.80
C ASP A 165 11.23 -16.98 7.65
N GLY A 166 10.64 -16.11 6.83
CA GLY A 166 9.20 -16.10 6.58
C GLY A 166 8.38 -15.58 7.77
N GLY A 167 8.97 -14.73 8.61
CA GLY A 167 8.29 -14.11 9.76
C GLY A 167 8.29 -14.98 11.01
N ASP A 168 9.12 -16.02 11.09
CA ASP A 168 9.29 -16.82 12.29
C ASP A 168 10.10 -16.07 13.35
N THR A 169 11.11 -15.29 12.91
CA THR A 169 11.84 -14.34 13.74
C THR A 169 11.96 -12.97 13.09
N TRP A 170 12.12 -11.91 13.91
CA TRP A 170 12.15 -10.53 13.46
C TRP A 170 13.29 -9.75 14.09
N HIS A 171 13.95 -8.93 13.30
CA HIS A 171 14.99 -8.02 13.73
C HIS A 171 14.55 -6.57 13.54
N LYS A 172 14.68 -5.74 14.57
CA LYS A 172 14.43 -4.29 14.46
C LYS A 172 15.64 -3.62 13.84
N LEU A 173 15.44 -2.94 12.71
CA LEU A 173 16.46 -2.21 11.96
C LEU A 173 16.25 -0.71 12.12
N ASN A 174 16.93 -0.11 13.09
CA ASN A 174 16.81 1.32 13.37
C ASN A 174 18.10 2.09 13.04
N GLY A 175 19.18 1.40 12.70
CA GLY A 175 20.46 2.04 12.36
C GLY A 175 20.37 2.75 11.02
N GLY A 176 20.60 4.09 10.99
CA GLY A 176 20.67 4.87 9.76
C GLY A 176 19.35 5.47 9.27
N ILE A 177 18.21 5.16 9.90
CA ILE A 177 16.92 5.83 9.69
C ILE A 177 16.57 6.57 10.99
N PRO A 178 16.80 7.90 11.08
CA PRO A 178 16.61 8.64 12.31
C PRO A 178 15.15 8.86 12.71
N ASN A 179 14.23 8.87 11.72
CA ASN A 179 12.80 9.02 11.96
C ASN A 179 12.12 7.65 11.93
N PRO A 180 11.58 7.14 13.07
CA PRO A 180 10.94 5.82 13.11
C PRO A 180 9.50 5.81 12.58
N ASP A 181 8.95 6.96 12.16
CA ASP A 181 7.60 7.08 11.64
C ASP A 181 7.53 6.56 10.19
N VAL A 182 7.44 5.23 10.06
CA VAL A 182 7.42 4.56 8.76
C VAL A 182 6.02 4.64 8.16
N HIS A 183 5.93 5.16 6.94
CA HIS A 183 4.70 5.24 6.17
C HIS A 183 4.51 4.07 5.21
N ASN A 184 5.61 3.54 4.67
CA ASN A 184 5.55 2.41 3.75
C ASN A 184 6.94 1.76 3.59
N VAL A 185 6.96 0.55 3.05
CA VAL A 185 8.17 -0.18 2.69
C VAL A 185 7.96 -0.92 1.37
N ALA A 186 9.00 -0.98 0.55
CA ALA A 186 9.00 -1.72 -0.71
C ALA A 186 10.35 -2.39 -0.96
N VAL A 187 10.34 -3.47 -1.73
CA VAL A 187 11.54 -4.14 -2.23
C VAL A 187 11.54 -4.07 -3.76
N ALA A 188 12.59 -3.48 -4.32
CA ALA A 188 12.87 -3.51 -5.75
C ALA A 188 13.86 -4.67 -6.01
N PRO A 189 13.41 -5.74 -6.69
CA PRO A 189 14.27 -6.87 -7.02
C PRO A 189 15.37 -6.48 -8.01
N GLY A 190 16.42 -7.28 -8.06
CA GLY A 190 17.52 -7.13 -9.02
C GLY A 190 18.90 -7.12 -8.39
N PRO A 191 19.96 -7.04 -9.20
CA PRO A 191 21.32 -6.79 -8.75
C PRO A 191 21.69 -5.29 -8.83
N PRO A 192 21.86 -4.57 -7.71
CA PRO A 192 21.53 -5.00 -6.36
C PRO A 192 20.04 -4.96 -6.06
N ARG A 193 19.56 -5.83 -5.19
CA ARG A 193 18.23 -5.71 -4.58
C ARG A 193 18.22 -4.46 -3.70
N THR A 194 17.20 -3.62 -3.86
CA THR A 194 17.07 -2.37 -3.11
C THR A 194 15.83 -2.37 -2.25
N VAL A 195 16.00 -2.17 -0.95
CA VAL A 195 14.90 -1.93 -0.02
C VAL A 195 14.66 -0.42 0.08
N VAL A 196 13.41 -0.03 0.00
CA VAL A 196 13.00 1.38 0.09
C VAL A 196 12.07 1.55 1.29
N VAL A 197 12.42 2.47 2.18
CA VAL A 197 11.62 2.82 3.36
C VAL A 197 11.18 4.28 3.25
N VAL A 198 9.88 4.49 3.28
CA VAL A 198 9.27 5.81 3.31
C VAL A 198 8.97 6.16 4.76
N VAL A 199 9.52 7.26 5.26
CA VAL A 199 9.21 7.79 6.58
C VAL A 199 8.50 9.14 6.45
N ASN A 200 8.02 9.69 7.54
CA ASN A 200 7.24 10.93 7.58
C ASN A 200 7.88 12.12 6.85
N ASP A 201 9.20 12.18 6.75
CA ASP A 201 9.92 13.36 6.25
C ASP A 201 11.03 13.04 5.22
N ASP A 202 11.27 11.78 4.93
CA ASP A 202 12.29 11.36 3.95
C ASP A 202 11.99 9.96 3.37
N VAL A 203 12.81 9.55 2.42
CA VAL A 203 12.87 8.20 1.87
C VAL A 203 14.31 7.69 2.04
N TYR A 204 14.41 6.44 2.46
CA TYR A 204 15.70 5.76 2.62
C TYR A 204 15.79 4.56 1.72
N THR A 205 16.96 4.33 1.12
CA THR A 205 17.26 3.14 0.30
C THR A 205 18.43 2.37 0.87
N SER A 206 18.38 1.05 0.78
CA SER A 206 19.47 0.16 1.16
C SER A 206 19.66 -0.92 0.10
N ASP A 207 20.91 -1.11 -0.33
CA ASP A 207 21.32 -2.13 -1.31
C ASP A 207 22.08 -3.30 -0.63
N ASP A 208 22.19 -3.29 0.69
CA ASP A 208 22.96 -4.26 1.48
C ASP A 208 22.12 -4.91 2.61
N GLY A 209 20.80 -5.05 2.38
CA GLY A 209 19.90 -5.72 3.32
C GLY A 209 19.66 -4.94 4.62
N GLY A 210 19.71 -3.61 4.56
CA GLY A 210 19.44 -2.74 5.72
C GLY A 210 20.66 -2.48 6.60
N ALA A 211 21.84 -2.94 6.21
CA ALA A 211 23.08 -2.68 6.94
C ALA A 211 23.48 -1.19 6.87
N LYS A 212 23.21 -0.56 5.72
CA LYS A 212 23.40 0.88 5.51
C LYS A 212 22.19 1.47 4.79
N TRP A 213 21.83 2.69 5.20
CA TRP A 213 20.73 3.44 4.60
C TRP A 213 21.23 4.73 4.00
N ARG A 214 20.78 5.03 2.79
CA ARG A 214 21.03 6.28 2.09
C ARG A 214 19.76 7.10 2.05
N SER A 215 19.81 8.32 2.58
CA SER A 215 18.74 9.31 2.46
C SER A 215 18.60 9.79 1.02
N VAL A 216 17.37 9.87 0.52
CA VAL A 216 17.05 10.49 -0.76
C VAL A 216 17.03 12.03 -0.63
N GLY A 217 16.83 12.53 0.58
CA GLY A 217 16.83 13.97 0.86
C GLY A 217 15.57 14.64 0.37
N VAL A 218 14.41 14.11 0.70
CA VAL A 218 13.11 14.64 0.25
C VAL A 218 12.94 16.12 0.60
N ARG A 219 13.30 16.53 1.82
CA ARG A 219 13.20 17.94 2.25
C ARG A 219 14.04 18.92 1.43
N GLN A 220 15.16 18.46 0.85
CA GLN A 220 16.09 19.29 0.10
C GLN A 220 15.83 19.25 -1.40
N ASN A 221 15.36 18.13 -1.92
CA ASN A 221 15.38 17.84 -3.35
C ASN A 221 13.99 17.81 -3.99
N PHE A 222 12.92 17.70 -3.18
CA PHE A 222 11.58 17.51 -3.69
C PHE A 222 10.70 18.74 -3.46
N PRO A 223 9.66 18.94 -4.27
CA PRO A 223 8.78 20.11 -4.16
C PRO A 223 7.90 20.10 -2.90
N LEU A 224 7.68 18.93 -2.32
CA LEU A 224 6.85 18.70 -1.15
C LEU A 224 7.58 17.74 -0.20
N THR A 225 7.28 17.80 1.10
CA THR A 225 8.13 17.22 2.15
C THR A 225 7.47 16.12 2.97
N TYR A 226 6.28 15.68 2.57
CA TYR A 226 5.53 14.61 3.24
C TYR A 226 5.34 13.42 2.29
N PRO A 227 6.31 12.48 2.22
CA PRO A 227 6.19 11.29 1.40
C PRO A 227 5.24 10.26 2.04
N ARG A 228 4.45 9.52 1.21
CA ARG A 228 3.43 8.62 1.74
C ARG A 228 3.41 7.25 1.09
N GLY A 229 2.88 7.15 -0.12
CA GLY A 229 2.75 5.89 -0.86
C GLY A 229 3.96 5.63 -1.74
N ILE A 230 4.34 4.36 -1.88
CA ILE A 230 5.40 3.92 -2.78
C ILE A 230 4.92 2.76 -3.61
N LEU A 231 5.34 2.72 -4.86
CA LEU A 231 5.09 1.62 -5.79
C LEU A 231 6.36 1.33 -6.58
N VAL A 232 6.86 0.11 -6.49
CA VAL A 232 7.84 -0.43 -7.45
C VAL A 232 7.02 -0.97 -8.63
N GLN A 233 7.29 -0.48 -9.84
CA GLN A 233 6.53 -0.88 -11.02
C GLN A 233 6.71 -2.38 -11.30
N PRO A 234 5.64 -3.16 -11.40
CA PRO A 234 5.74 -4.57 -11.76
C PRO A 234 6.45 -4.75 -13.11
N GLY A 235 7.32 -5.74 -13.21
CA GLY A 235 8.09 -6.00 -14.44
C GLY A 235 9.21 -5.00 -14.76
N ASN A 236 9.28 -3.86 -14.06
CA ASN A 236 10.36 -2.88 -14.20
C ASN A 236 10.81 -2.33 -12.84
N PRO A 237 11.56 -3.10 -12.06
CA PRO A 237 11.93 -2.74 -10.68
C PRO A 237 12.83 -1.50 -10.56
N ARG A 238 13.40 -1.02 -11.67
CA ARG A 238 14.13 0.25 -11.67
C ARG A 238 13.21 1.46 -11.60
N THR A 239 11.94 1.31 -12.00
CA THR A 239 10.94 2.37 -11.92
C THR A 239 10.21 2.31 -10.59
N ILE A 240 10.29 3.41 -9.85
CA ILE A 240 9.64 3.58 -8.55
C ILE A 240 8.82 4.86 -8.59
N PHE A 241 7.57 4.78 -8.13
CA PHE A 241 6.70 5.93 -7.94
C PHE A 241 6.56 6.24 -6.45
N LEU A 242 6.54 7.52 -6.12
CA LEU A 242 6.38 8.03 -4.76
C LEU A 242 5.29 9.10 -4.74
N THR A 243 4.35 8.99 -3.84
CA THR A 243 3.33 10.01 -3.62
C THR A 243 3.74 10.95 -2.50
N LEU A 244 3.45 12.24 -2.66
CA LEU A 244 3.86 13.31 -1.74
C LEU A 244 2.69 14.22 -1.37
N GLY A 245 2.84 14.89 -0.24
CA GLY A 245 2.06 16.04 0.17
C GLY A 245 2.94 17.13 0.78
N ASP A 246 2.36 18.30 1.01
CA ASP A 246 2.97 19.36 1.82
C ASP A 246 2.92 18.99 3.31
N THR A 247 1.88 18.32 3.74
CA THR A 247 1.64 17.78 5.09
C THR A 247 0.47 16.77 5.04
N THR A 248 -0.03 16.33 6.19
CA THR A 248 -1.25 15.51 6.31
C THR A 248 -2.37 16.28 7.02
N PRO A 249 -3.58 16.39 6.45
CA PRO A 249 -4.01 15.94 5.12
C PRO A 249 -3.46 16.78 3.97
N GLY A 250 -2.92 17.98 4.26
CA GLY A 250 -2.32 18.88 3.31
C GLY A 250 -3.30 19.67 2.45
N ARG A 251 -2.74 20.49 1.55
CA ARG A 251 -3.48 21.32 0.58
C ARG A 251 -3.10 21.04 -0.86
N THR A 252 -2.04 20.25 -1.06
CA THR A 252 -1.52 19.89 -2.38
C THR A 252 -0.75 18.58 -2.29
N GLY A 253 -0.54 17.97 -3.45
CA GLY A 253 0.22 16.73 -3.57
C GLY A 253 0.95 16.64 -4.90
N ALA A 254 1.86 15.67 -5.00
CA ALA A 254 2.62 15.38 -6.20
C ALA A 254 2.88 13.87 -6.31
N ILE A 255 3.19 13.43 -7.50
CA ILE A 255 3.74 12.10 -7.79
C ILE A 255 5.15 12.32 -8.34
N MET A 256 6.11 11.63 -7.74
CA MET A 256 7.48 11.55 -8.23
C MET A 256 7.74 10.19 -8.85
N ARG A 257 8.60 10.14 -9.85
CA ARG A 257 9.07 8.90 -10.46
C ARG A 257 10.60 8.84 -10.47
N SER A 258 11.14 7.71 -10.09
CA SER A 258 12.53 7.32 -10.35
C SER A 258 12.56 6.25 -11.44
N ARG A 259 13.59 6.26 -12.29
CA ARG A 259 13.86 5.22 -13.30
C ARG A 259 15.18 4.49 -13.05
N ASP A 260 15.80 4.75 -11.91
CA ASP A 260 17.12 4.25 -11.53
C ASP A 260 17.18 3.76 -10.06
N THR A 261 16.06 3.15 -9.62
CA THR A 261 15.93 2.55 -8.28
C THR A 261 16.13 3.60 -7.17
N GLY A 262 15.54 4.79 -7.34
CA GLY A 262 15.53 5.84 -6.32
C GLY A 262 16.80 6.70 -6.24
N GLN A 263 17.66 6.68 -7.26
CA GLN A 263 18.86 7.53 -7.28
C GLN A 263 18.54 8.95 -7.75
N THR A 264 17.73 9.07 -8.82
CA THR A 264 17.22 10.35 -9.31
C THR A 264 15.70 10.33 -9.40
N TRP A 265 15.07 11.49 -9.31
CA TRP A 265 13.62 11.63 -9.29
C TRP A 265 13.14 12.78 -10.16
N GLU A 266 12.04 12.58 -10.85
CA GLU A 266 11.33 13.59 -11.61
C GLU A 266 9.90 13.75 -11.08
N GLN A 267 9.38 14.98 -11.09
CA GLN A 267 7.96 15.22 -10.77
C GLN A 267 7.11 14.98 -12.01
N LEU A 268 6.03 14.21 -11.86
CA LEU A 268 5.06 13.96 -12.93
C LEU A 268 4.03 15.09 -13.02
N ASN A 269 3.62 15.41 -14.26
CA ASN A 269 2.63 16.42 -14.52
C ASN A 269 1.22 15.85 -14.39
N LEU A 270 0.44 16.35 -13.44
CA LEU A 270 -0.97 16.00 -13.29
C LEU A 270 -1.84 17.09 -13.97
N PRO A 271 -2.94 16.70 -14.67
CA PRO A 271 -3.77 17.64 -15.42
C PRO A 271 -4.51 18.64 -14.54
N VAL A 272 -4.74 18.29 -13.29
CA VAL A 272 -5.33 19.14 -12.26
C VAL A 272 -4.49 18.96 -10.99
N PRO A 273 -4.08 20.05 -10.30
CA PRO A 273 -3.37 19.92 -9.04
C PRO A 273 -4.20 19.15 -8.00
N PRO A 274 -3.59 18.22 -7.25
CA PRO A 274 -4.27 17.52 -6.16
C PRO A 274 -4.79 18.49 -5.09
N ASN A 275 -5.97 18.18 -4.57
CA ASN A 275 -6.62 19.00 -3.53
C ASN A 275 -6.04 18.78 -2.12
N THR A 276 -5.24 17.73 -1.94
CA THR A 276 -4.55 17.36 -0.70
C THR A 276 -3.33 16.50 -1.03
N ALA A 277 -2.63 16.00 -0.01
CA ALA A 277 -1.53 15.05 -0.20
C ALA A 277 -1.95 13.88 -1.10
N MET A 278 -1.12 13.53 -2.08
CA MET A 278 -1.26 12.29 -2.80
C MET A 278 -0.97 11.14 -1.83
N TRP A 279 -1.91 10.21 -1.73
CA TRP A 279 -1.93 9.24 -0.63
C TRP A 279 -1.56 7.84 -1.05
N VAL A 280 -2.08 7.40 -2.18
CA VAL A 280 -1.96 6.04 -2.70
C VAL A 280 -1.66 6.05 -4.18
N ILE A 281 -0.95 5.02 -4.63
CA ILE A 281 -0.72 4.70 -6.03
C ILE A 281 -0.68 3.18 -6.18
N ASN A 282 -1.24 2.67 -7.27
CA ASN A 282 -1.32 1.24 -7.54
C ASN A 282 -1.16 0.95 -9.04
N SER A 283 -0.63 -0.21 -9.34
CA SER A 283 -0.55 -0.83 -10.66
C SER A 283 -0.60 -2.34 -10.49
N GLN A 284 -0.88 -3.09 -11.54
CA GLN A 284 -1.00 -4.54 -11.50
C GLN A 284 0.11 -5.23 -12.32
N PRO A 285 0.57 -6.43 -11.92
CA PRO A 285 1.53 -7.20 -12.72
C PRO A 285 1.03 -7.54 -14.12
N SER A 286 -0.28 -7.75 -14.28
CA SER A 286 -0.91 -8.04 -15.57
C SER A 286 -0.98 -6.81 -16.50
N ASP A 287 -0.90 -5.59 -15.95
CA ASP A 287 -0.98 -4.34 -16.68
C ASP A 287 -0.16 -3.26 -15.93
N PRO A 288 1.17 -3.34 -16.00
CA PRO A 288 2.06 -2.50 -15.19
C PRO A 288 2.08 -1.04 -15.63
N ASP A 289 1.63 -0.72 -16.84
CA ASP A 289 1.59 0.64 -17.38
C ASP A 289 0.29 1.37 -17.01
N THR A 290 -0.75 0.66 -16.61
CA THR A 290 -1.96 1.26 -16.03
C THR A 290 -1.73 1.55 -14.56
N LEU A 291 -1.68 2.86 -14.24
CA LEU A 291 -1.51 3.39 -12.89
C LEU A 291 -2.79 4.08 -12.43
N ILE A 292 -3.19 3.83 -11.19
CA ILE A 292 -4.25 4.58 -10.52
C ILE A 292 -3.67 5.21 -9.26
N ALA A 293 -3.91 6.51 -9.09
CA ALA A 293 -3.44 7.24 -7.91
C ALA A 293 -4.59 8.06 -7.29
N GLY A 294 -4.52 8.24 -5.98
CA GLY A 294 -5.54 8.98 -5.24
C GLY A 294 -4.95 9.97 -4.26
N SER A 295 -5.54 11.17 -4.19
CA SER A 295 -5.28 12.11 -3.10
C SER A 295 -6.09 11.73 -1.84
N ARG A 296 -5.65 12.18 -0.67
CA ARG A 296 -6.31 11.88 0.60
C ARG A 296 -7.79 12.22 0.57
N TYR A 297 -8.17 13.35 -0.02
CA TYR A 297 -9.55 13.83 -0.08
C TYR A 297 -10.14 13.74 -1.50
N GLY A 298 -10.03 12.53 -2.10
CA GLY A 298 -10.95 12.04 -3.09
C GLY A 298 -10.65 12.33 -4.55
N TYR A 299 -9.56 13.03 -4.90
CA TYR A 299 -9.18 13.14 -6.31
C TYR A 299 -8.52 11.84 -6.78
N LEU A 300 -8.94 11.37 -7.95
CA LEU A 300 -8.44 10.16 -8.57
C LEU A 300 -7.79 10.50 -9.92
N TYR A 301 -6.66 9.86 -10.18
CA TYR A 301 -5.91 10.01 -11.43
C TYR A 301 -5.60 8.66 -12.03
N ARG A 302 -5.60 8.59 -13.36
CA ARG A 302 -5.25 7.40 -14.13
C ARG A 302 -4.19 7.75 -15.16
N SER A 303 -3.25 6.85 -15.36
CA SER A 303 -2.31 6.79 -16.48
C SER A 303 -2.42 5.43 -17.15
N ASP A 304 -2.29 5.37 -18.47
CA ASP A 304 -2.30 4.13 -19.26
C ASP A 304 -0.98 3.95 -20.03
N ASP A 305 0.05 4.71 -19.68
CA ASP A 305 1.34 4.76 -20.37
C ASP A 305 2.55 4.80 -19.43
N GLY A 306 2.44 4.13 -18.28
CA GLY A 306 3.51 4.06 -17.30
C GLY A 306 3.81 5.40 -16.61
N GLY A 307 2.82 6.29 -16.55
CA GLY A 307 2.93 7.58 -15.88
C GLY A 307 3.48 8.70 -16.77
N GLU A 308 3.55 8.53 -18.08
CA GLU A 308 3.96 9.60 -19.00
C GLU A 308 2.87 10.67 -19.12
N SER A 309 1.62 10.25 -19.18
CA SER A 309 0.47 11.14 -19.14
C SER A 309 -0.58 10.69 -18.14
N TRP A 310 -1.36 11.64 -17.64
CA TRP A 310 -2.37 11.40 -16.61
C TRP A 310 -3.69 12.06 -16.98
N ALA A 311 -4.79 11.37 -16.68
CA ALA A 311 -6.14 11.88 -16.70
C ALA A 311 -6.70 11.98 -15.28
N LYS A 312 -7.45 13.06 -14.96
CA LYS A 312 -8.24 13.09 -13.71
C LYS A 312 -9.55 12.37 -13.95
N LEU A 313 -9.88 11.40 -13.11
CA LEU A 313 -11.21 10.83 -13.07
C LEU A 313 -12.16 11.80 -12.34
N TRP A 314 -13.30 12.09 -12.94
CA TRP A 314 -14.16 13.20 -12.49
C TRP A 314 -15.09 12.82 -11.30
N ARG A 315 -15.01 11.61 -10.81
CA ARG A 315 -15.63 11.27 -9.54
C ARG A 315 -14.72 11.72 -8.38
N GLU A 316 -15.24 12.54 -7.52
CA GLU A 316 -14.64 12.84 -6.23
C GLU A 316 -15.27 11.95 -5.17
N VAL A 317 -14.44 11.25 -4.42
CA VAL A 317 -14.88 10.35 -3.34
C VAL A 317 -14.52 10.97 -1.98
N SER A 318 -14.91 10.31 -0.89
CA SER A 318 -14.51 10.75 0.44
C SER A 318 -13.04 10.44 0.73
N GLU A 319 -12.64 10.46 1.98
CA GLU A 319 -11.26 10.19 2.41
C GLU A 319 -10.77 8.83 1.93
N ILE A 320 -9.76 8.83 1.05
CA ILE A 320 -9.17 7.63 0.46
C ILE A 320 -8.11 7.06 1.41
N SER A 321 -8.17 5.75 1.63
CA SER A 321 -7.15 4.98 2.37
C SER A 321 -6.35 4.06 1.46
N SER A 322 -6.99 3.50 0.43
CA SER A 322 -6.40 2.50 -0.46
C SER A 322 -7.07 2.50 -1.83
N ILE A 323 -6.37 1.97 -2.84
CA ILE A 323 -6.87 1.90 -4.22
C ILE A 323 -6.36 0.63 -4.90
N LEU A 324 -7.17 0.08 -5.80
CA LEU A 324 -6.81 -1.06 -6.62
C LEU A 324 -7.40 -0.90 -8.01
N GLY A 325 -6.58 -1.07 -9.05
CA GLY A 325 -7.02 -1.25 -10.43
C GLY A 325 -6.96 -2.74 -10.79
N ILE A 326 -7.96 -3.26 -11.51
CA ILE A 326 -8.01 -4.63 -12.02
C ILE A 326 -8.32 -4.56 -13.50
N SER A 327 -7.36 -4.93 -14.34
CA SER A 327 -7.56 -5.07 -15.80
C SER A 327 -8.30 -6.39 -16.08
N ASN A 328 -9.42 -6.31 -16.82
CA ASN A 328 -10.30 -7.44 -17.13
C ASN A 328 -9.96 -8.07 -18.47
#